data_3db63857bcded98d6a627424854102cd
#
_entry.id   3db63857bcded98d6a627424854102cd
#
_cell.length_a   1.000
_cell.length_b   1.000
_cell.length_c   1.000
_cell.angle_alpha   90.00
_cell.angle_beta   90.00
_cell.angle_gamma   90.00
#
_symmetry.space_group_name_H-M   'P 1'
#
loop_
_entity.id
_entity.type
_entity.pdbx_description
1 polymer ?
#
loop_
_entity_poly.entity_id
_entity_poly.type
_entity_poly.pdbx_seq_one_letter_code
_entity_poly.pdbx_strand_id
1 'polypeptide(L)' 'MASDLPHVTEDDPIAVGLKYKHDAAQAPRVDKPGAPADTQNCGNCQLFAEGDGEWRACQIFPGKAVNTNGWCTAWVMKAG' A
#
# COMPACT_ATOMS: atom_id res chain seq x y z
N MET A 1 -2.85 18.72 -4.59
CA MET A 1 -1.69 18.57 -5.49
C MET A 1 -1.23 17.13 -5.51
N ALA A 2 -0.86 16.66 -6.66
CA ALA A 2 -0.27 15.34 -6.76
C ALA A 2 1.03 15.31 -5.95
N SER A 3 1.32 14.17 -5.37
CA SER A 3 2.55 13.99 -4.62
C SER A 3 3.73 13.96 -5.59
N ASP A 4 4.78 14.73 -5.27
CA ASP A 4 6.02 14.70 -6.03
C ASP A 4 7.00 13.65 -5.47
N LEU A 5 6.54 12.81 -4.56
CA LEU A 5 7.39 11.78 -3.98
C LEU A 5 7.78 10.75 -5.04
N PRO A 6 9.02 10.27 -5.00
CA PRO A 6 9.40 9.17 -5.88
C PRO A 6 8.58 7.94 -5.54
N HIS A 7 8.27 7.14 -6.56
CA HIS A 7 7.54 5.90 -6.35
C HIS A 7 8.43 4.86 -5.67
N VAL A 8 7.88 4.14 -4.70
CA VAL A 8 8.59 3.02 -4.12
C VAL A 8 8.78 1.94 -5.20
N THR A 9 9.90 1.23 -5.15
CA THR A 9 10.13 0.10 -6.05
C THR A 9 9.91 -1.21 -5.29
N GLU A 10 9.55 -2.27 -6.00
CA GLU A 10 9.33 -3.55 -5.35
C GLU A 10 10.59 -4.16 -4.78
N ASP A 11 11.75 -3.71 -5.24
CA ASP A 11 13.06 -4.15 -4.73
C ASP A 11 13.64 -3.21 -3.68
N ASP A 12 12.91 -2.16 -3.28
CA ASP A 12 13.31 -1.32 -2.17
C ASP A 12 13.44 -2.17 -0.91
N PRO A 13 14.50 -1.98 -0.10
CA PRO A 13 14.70 -2.81 1.11
C PRO A 13 13.48 -2.84 2.03
N ILE A 14 12.78 -1.73 2.18
CA ILE A 14 11.56 -1.69 3.00
C ILE A 14 10.45 -2.47 2.31
N ALA A 15 10.33 -2.31 1.00
CA ALA A 15 9.31 -3.00 0.22
C ALA A 15 9.53 -4.52 0.25
N VAL A 16 10.78 -4.96 0.15
CA VAL A 16 11.11 -6.38 0.24
C VAL A 16 10.73 -6.92 1.61
N GLY A 17 11.07 -6.20 2.67
CA GLY A 17 10.77 -6.62 4.03
C GLY A 17 9.27 -6.70 4.31
N LEU A 18 8.49 -5.85 3.67
CA LEU A 18 7.03 -5.80 3.83
C LEU A 18 6.30 -6.56 2.73
N LYS A 19 7.04 -7.15 1.80
CA LYS A 19 6.47 -7.90 0.66
C LYS A 19 5.53 -7.03 -0.17
N TYR A 20 5.87 -5.74 -0.30
CA TYR A 20 5.08 -4.81 -1.08
C TYR A 20 5.08 -5.19 -2.55
N LYS A 21 3.91 -5.09 -3.17
CA LYS A 21 3.73 -5.24 -4.62
C LYS A 21 2.88 -4.10 -5.14
N HIS A 22 3.17 -3.65 -6.36
CA HIS A 22 2.37 -2.63 -7.02
C HIS A 22 0.97 -3.14 -7.38
N ASP A 23 0.81 -4.44 -7.47
CA ASP A 23 -0.48 -5.08 -7.76
C ASP A 23 -0.81 -6.04 -6.63
N ALA A 24 -1.86 -5.70 -5.87
CA ALA A 24 -2.27 -6.50 -4.72
C ALA A 24 -2.58 -7.95 -5.11
N ALA A 25 -3.03 -8.18 -6.33
CA ALA A 25 -3.32 -9.55 -6.80
C ALA A 25 -2.06 -10.40 -6.88
N GLN A 26 -0.87 -9.79 -6.97
CA GLN A 26 0.42 -10.47 -6.98
C GLN A 26 1.03 -10.62 -5.60
N ALA A 27 0.38 -10.04 -4.58
CA ALA A 27 0.94 -9.99 -3.23
C ALA A 27 0.48 -11.20 -2.41
N PRO A 28 1.28 -11.62 -1.41
CA PRO A 28 0.90 -12.74 -0.54
C PRO A 28 -0.11 -12.29 0.53
N ARG A 29 -1.27 -11.83 0.08
CA ARG A 29 -2.33 -11.36 0.98
C ARG A 29 -2.90 -12.50 1.79
N VAL A 30 -3.30 -12.20 3.02
CA VAL A 30 -3.97 -13.16 3.90
C VAL A 30 -5.28 -12.55 4.39
N ASP A 31 -6.27 -13.41 4.65
CA ASP A 31 -7.54 -12.94 5.18
C ASP A 31 -7.35 -12.35 6.58
N LYS A 32 -8.06 -11.26 6.84
CA LYS A 32 -8.09 -10.64 8.16
C LYS A 32 -9.55 -10.47 8.58
N PRO A 33 -9.83 -10.39 9.88
CA PRO A 33 -11.21 -10.20 10.33
C PRO A 33 -11.86 -8.99 9.66
N GLY A 34 -12.96 -9.22 8.97
CA GLY A 34 -13.68 -8.16 8.26
C GLY A 34 -13.06 -7.73 6.95
N ALA A 35 -11.94 -8.35 6.53
CA ALA A 35 -11.22 -7.96 5.33
C ALA A 35 -10.65 -9.17 4.60
N PRO A 36 -11.44 -9.83 3.75
CA PRO A 36 -10.93 -10.92 2.94
C PRO A 36 -9.74 -10.48 2.09
N ALA A 37 -8.80 -11.40 1.86
CA ALA A 37 -7.56 -11.09 1.17
C ALA A 37 -7.78 -10.36 -0.16
N ASP A 38 -8.74 -10.80 -0.95
CA ASP A 38 -8.98 -10.24 -2.27
C ASP A 38 -9.59 -8.83 -2.26
N THR A 39 -9.93 -8.30 -1.08
CA THR A 39 -10.43 -6.93 -0.94
C THR A 39 -9.37 -5.97 -0.43
N GLN A 40 -8.20 -6.47 -0.04
CA GLN A 40 -7.13 -5.65 0.56
C GLN A 40 -6.27 -5.01 -0.52
N ASN A 41 -6.04 -3.70 -0.39
CA ASN A 41 -5.07 -2.97 -1.22
C ASN A 41 -4.68 -1.68 -0.52
N CYS A 42 -3.65 -0.99 -1.02
CA CYS A 42 -3.20 0.25 -0.42
C CYS A 42 -4.30 1.31 -0.37
N GLY A 43 -5.17 1.32 -1.38
CA GLY A 43 -6.25 2.30 -1.44
C GLY A 43 -7.21 2.24 -0.27
N ASN A 44 -7.34 1.08 0.39
CA ASN A 44 -8.16 0.95 1.58
C ASN A 44 -7.34 0.66 2.84
N CYS A 45 -6.04 0.96 2.79
CA CYS A 45 -5.16 0.82 3.94
C CYS A 45 -5.19 2.10 4.77
N GLN A 46 -5.28 1.97 6.09
CA GLN A 46 -5.32 3.13 6.98
C GLN A 46 -4.04 3.95 6.91
N LEU A 47 -2.92 3.34 6.53
CA LEU A 47 -1.63 4.01 6.44
C LEU A 47 -1.45 4.81 5.14
N PHE A 48 -2.35 4.63 4.20
CA PHE A 48 -2.29 5.28 2.90
C PHE A 48 -2.82 6.71 3.01
N ALA A 49 -2.05 7.67 2.49
CA ALA A 49 -2.44 9.08 2.56
C ALA A 49 -3.71 9.33 1.75
N GLU A 50 -4.54 10.24 2.22
CA GLU A 50 -5.71 10.66 1.46
C GLU A 50 -5.28 11.60 0.34
N GLY A 51 -6.09 11.66 -0.71
CA GLY A 51 -5.82 12.53 -1.83
C GLY A 51 -6.30 11.90 -3.14
N ASP A 52 -5.94 12.54 -4.22
CA ASP A 52 -6.26 12.06 -5.56
C ASP A 52 -5.06 11.36 -6.16
N GLY A 53 -5.32 10.51 -7.13
CA GLY A 53 -4.28 9.88 -7.89
C GLY A 53 -3.97 8.47 -7.44
N GLU A 54 -3.22 7.80 -8.28
CA GLU A 54 -2.89 6.40 -8.13
C GLU A 54 -1.71 6.19 -7.19
N TRP A 55 -0.81 7.18 -7.10
CA TRP A 55 0.40 7.11 -6.29
C TRP A 55 0.30 8.13 -5.16
N ARG A 56 0.34 7.64 -3.92
CA ARG A 56 0.22 8.50 -2.75
C ARG A 56 1.16 8.04 -1.65
N ALA A 57 1.46 8.94 -0.72
CA ALA A 57 2.34 8.62 0.40
C ALA A 57 1.75 7.52 1.27
N CYS A 58 2.62 6.75 1.90
CA CYS A 58 2.23 5.76 2.89
C CYS A 58 3.12 5.91 4.11
N GLN A 59 2.55 5.81 5.30
CA GLN A 59 3.28 6.09 6.53
C GLN A 59 4.47 5.18 6.75
N ILE A 60 4.43 3.97 6.20
CA ILE A 60 5.54 3.02 6.37
C ILE A 60 6.58 3.11 5.26
N PHE A 61 6.38 4.00 4.29
CA PHE A 61 7.36 4.28 3.23
C PHE A 61 7.68 5.78 3.23
N PRO A 62 8.39 6.27 4.27
CA PRO A 62 8.68 7.71 4.38
C PRO A 62 9.39 8.23 3.14
N GLY A 63 8.89 9.33 2.60
CA GLY A 63 9.50 9.97 1.43
C GLY A 63 9.23 9.27 0.11
N LYS A 64 8.32 8.29 0.08
CA LYS A 64 7.99 7.57 -1.16
C LYS A 64 6.49 7.39 -1.29
N ALA A 65 6.05 7.23 -2.53
CA ALA A 65 4.64 6.98 -2.84
C ALA A 65 4.44 5.51 -3.21
N VAL A 66 3.29 4.99 -2.82
CA VAL A 66 2.89 3.62 -3.16
C VAL A 66 1.68 3.66 -4.08
N ASN A 67 1.47 2.58 -4.83
CA ASN A 67 0.34 2.48 -5.75
C ASN A 67 -0.92 2.12 -4.99
N THR A 68 -2.04 2.77 -5.32
CA THR A 68 -3.33 2.51 -4.69
C THR A 68 -3.78 1.06 -4.87
N ASN A 69 -3.34 0.40 -5.94
CA ASN A 69 -3.67 -1.00 -6.22
C ASN A 69 -2.67 -1.98 -5.59
N GLY A 70 -1.68 -1.48 -4.87
CA GLY A 70 -0.65 -2.32 -4.25
C GLY A 70 -1.08 -2.88 -2.91
N TRP A 71 -0.12 -3.55 -2.25
CA TRP A 71 -0.35 -4.14 -0.93
C TRP A 71 1.00 -4.40 -0.26
N CYS A 72 1.00 -4.41 1.08
CA CYS A 72 2.16 -4.84 1.86
C CYS A 72 1.67 -5.53 3.14
N THR A 73 2.59 -6.22 3.83
CA THR A 73 2.21 -6.99 5.03
C THR A 73 1.76 -6.12 6.19
N ALA A 74 2.07 -4.83 6.16
CA ALA A 74 1.61 -3.89 7.20
C ALA A 74 0.19 -3.38 6.95
N TRP A 75 -0.48 -3.87 5.92
CA TRP A 75 -1.85 -3.42 5.60
C TRP A 75 -2.76 -3.51 6.82
N VAL A 76 -3.50 -2.43 7.06
CA VAL A 76 -4.49 -2.34 8.13
C VAL A 76 -5.77 -1.79 7.53
N MET A 77 -6.90 -2.41 7.85
CA MET A 77 -8.19 -1.96 7.33
C MET A 77 -8.45 -0.51 7.74
N LYS A 78 -8.82 0.32 6.77
CA LYS A 78 -9.10 1.72 7.02
C LYS A 78 -10.34 1.85 7.90
N ALA A 79 -10.23 2.60 8.98
CA ALA A 79 -11.35 2.85 9.88
C ALA A 79 -12.27 3.92 9.28
N GLY A 80 -13.56 3.70 9.44
CA GLY A 80 -14.58 4.63 8.98
C GLY A 80 -14.92 4.47 7.54
#